data_fd797b15b63d81edf3adf5d96696d751
#
_entry.id   fd797b15b63d81edf3adf5d96696d751
#
_cell.length_a   1.000
_cell.length_b   1.000
_cell.length_c   1.000
_cell.angle_alpha   90.00
_cell.angle_beta   90.00
_cell.angle_gamma   90.00
#
_symmetry.space_group_name_H-M   'P 1'
#
loop_
_entity.id
_entity.type
_entity.pdbx_description
1 polymer ?
#
loop_
_entity_poly.entity_id
_entity_poly.type
_entity_poly.pdbx_seq_one_letter_code
_entity_poly.pdbx_strand_id
1 'polypeptide(L)'
;MNIEILKSIIDNKKKNSDFAIITNLMTGDISIFKKELPLNKNLENYSSEINDFFNNKKTGIIENSELFIETFRKPTKVIVVGAVHISQYLIDYIKNLNFEINIIDPRGYFASKKRFPEVKVINKWPDEAFKEIDTNESTALIALTHDPKIDDPALQYALKKKFFYIGALGSKRTHEKRCARLKKAGFSDEQINLIHGPIGIKIGGKSASEIALSIVSQLVLITNNR
;
A
#
# COMPACT_ATOMS: atom_id res chain seq x y z
N MET A 1 11.34 30.96 -0.17
CA MET A 1 11.57 29.65 0.49
C MET A 1 13.01 29.59 0.96
N ASN A 2 13.23 29.31 2.25
CA ASN A 2 14.58 29.20 2.85
C ASN A 2 15.26 27.91 2.34
N ILE A 3 16.59 27.96 2.12
CA ILE A 3 17.41 26.83 1.66
C ILE A 3 17.36 25.64 2.63
N GLU A 4 17.27 25.91 3.94
CA GLU A 4 17.16 24.87 4.98
C GLU A 4 15.84 24.09 4.89
N ILE A 5 14.74 24.80 4.64
CA ILE A 5 13.42 24.18 4.45
C ILE A 5 13.46 23.29 3.18
N LEU A 6 14.05 23.79 2.08
CA LEU A 6 14.17 23.01 0.86
C LEU A 6 15.00 21.72 1.07
N LYS A 7 16.13 21.81 1.78
CA LYS A 7 16.93 20.63 2.15
C LYS A 7 16.12 19.64 2.98
N SER A 8 15.37 20.13 3.98
CA SER A 8 14.53 19.30 4.82
C SER A 8 13.41 18.58 4.02
N ILE A 9 12.78 19.28 3.07
CA ILE A 9 11.79 18.68 2.16
C ILE A 9 12.42 17.56 1.32
N ILE A 10 13.58 17.82 0.72
CA ILE A 10 14.30 16.84 -0.10
C ILE A 10 14.70 15.62 0.74
N ASP A 11 15.19 15.82 1.95
CA ASP A 11 15.59 14.75 2.86
C ASP A 11 14.40 13.89 3.30
N ASN A 12 13.26 14.52 3.60
CA ASN A 12 12.04 13.82 3.94
C ASN A 12 11.50 12.98 2.77
N LYS A 13 11.53 13.53 1.55
CA LYS A 13 11.16 12.78 0.33
C LYS A 13 12.10 11.60 0.07
N LYS A 14 13.41 11.79 0.20
CA LYS A 14 14.42 10.71 0.05
C LYS A 14 14.26 9.59 1.09
N LYS A 15 13.89 9.95 2.32
CA LYS A 15 13.65 8.99 3.42
C LYS A 15 12.27 8.34 3.35
N ASN A 16 11.45 8.67 2.34
CA ASN A 16 10.06 8.22 2.25
C ASN A 16 9.32 8.40 3.59
N SER A 17 9.46 9.56 4.24
CA SER A 17 8.78 9.85 5.48
C SER A 17 7.45 10.57 5.26
N ASP A 18 6.51 10.36 6.18
CA ASP A 18 5.26 11.12 6.20
C ASP A 18 5.53 12.53 6.74
N PHE A 19 5.12 13.57 6.02
CA PHE A 19 5.20 14.96 6.44
C PHE A 19 4.18 15.83 5.69
N ALA A 20 3.94 17.04 6.19
CA ALA A 20 3.19 18.04 5.44
C ALA A 20 4.01 19.33 5.35
N ILE A 21 3.78 20.06 4.27
CA ILE A 21 4.26 21.43 4.08
C ILE A 21 3.07 22.35 4.37
N ILE A 22 3.25 23.29 5.27
CA ILE A 22 2.27 24.32 5.59
C ILE A 22 2.82 25.66 5.11
N THR A 23 2.10 26.30 4.20
CA THR A 23 2.47 27.60 3.63
C THR A 23 1.45 28.65 4.05
N ASN A 24 1.89 29.73 4.68
CA ASN A 24 1.07 30.91 4.85
C ASN A 24 1.05 31.69 3.53
N LEU A 25 -0.12 31.78 2.92
CA LEU A 25 -0.28 32.38 1.58
C LEU A 25 -0.09 33.91 1.57
N MET A 26 -0.24 34.57 2.74
CA MET A 26 -0.05 36.04 2.86
C MET A 26 1.43 36.40 3.05
N THR A 27 2.12 35.68 3.95
CA THR A 27 3.51 35.99 4.29
C THR A 27 4.53 35.23 3.45
N GLY A 28 4.11 34.10 2.84
CA GLY A 28 5.01 33.18 2.16
C GLY A 28 5.84 32.31 3.10
N ASP A 29 5.57 32.34 4.41
CA ASP A 29 6.25 31.51 5.39
C ASP A 29 5.90 30.04 5.19
N ILE A 30 6.92 29.19 5.30
CA ILE A 30 6.78 27.75 5.12
C ILE A 30 7.22 27.03 6.39
N SER A 31 6.42 26.08 6.83
CA SER A 31 6.71 25.18 7.96
C SER A 31 6.55 23.73 7.53
N ILE A 32 7.34 22.84 8.14
CA ILE A 32 7.20 21.40 7.93
C ILE A 32 6.55 20.80 9.17
N PHE A 33 5.46 20.08 8.95
CA PHE A 33 4.76 19.34 9.99
C PHE A 33 5.10 17.86 9.92
N LYS A 34 5.32 17.27 11.08
CA LYS A 34 5.43 15.80 11.30
C LYS A 34 4.68 15.46 12.57
N LYS A 35 3.99 14.34 12.57
CA LYS A 35 3.14 13.91 13.70
C LYS A 35 3.93 13.77 15.02
N GLU A 36 5.20 13.40 14.91
CA GLU A 36 6.08 13.15 16.06
C GLU A 36 6.77 14.42 16.60
N LEU A 37 6.64 15.55 15.92
CA LEU A 37 7.28 16.80 16.30
C LEU A 37 6.26 17.84 16.77
N PRO A 38 6.65 18.72 17.72
CA PRO A 38 5.78 19.81 18.14
C PRO A 38 5.51 20.77 16.99
N LEU A 39 4.29 21.29 16.96
CA LEU A 39 3.90 22.33 16.02
C LEU A 39 4.59 23.66 16.35
N ASN A 40 4.85 24.48 15.34
CA ASN A 40 5.30 25.85 15.57
C ASN A 40 4.21 26.64 16.33
N LYS A 41 4.60 27.47 17.29
CA LYS A 41 3.68 28.25 18.13
C LYS A 41 2.62 29.01 17.33
N ASN A 42 3.00 29.58 16.18
CA ASN A 42 2.10 30.33 15.30
C ASN A 42 1.03 29.46 14.62
N LEU A 43 1.17 28.14 14.67
CA LEU A 43 0.26 27.15 14.06
C LEU A 43 -0.57 26.38 15.10
N GLU A 44 -0.33 26.60 16.38
CA GLU A 44 -0.99 25.86 17.47
C GLU A 44 -2.52 26.00 17.42
N ASN A 45 -3.03 27.18 17.04
CA ASN A 45 -4.48 27.44 16.92
C ASN A 45 -5.14 26.62 15.81
N TYR A 46 -4.36 26.09 14.86
CA TYR A 46 -4.83 25.27 13.74
C TYR A 46 -4.45 23.80 13.91
N SER A 47 -4.05 23.39 15.11
CA SER A 47 -3.54 22.04 15.37
C SER A 47 -4.54 20.95 15.00
N SER A 48 -5.83 21.15 15.26
CA SER A 48 -6.90 20.21 14.95
C SER A 48 -7.02 19.99 13.44
N GLU A 49 -7.11 21.08 12.69
CA GLU A 49 -7.28 21.10 11.24
C GLU A 49 -6.04 20.56 10.54
N ILE A 50 -4.83 20.94 10.99
CA ILE A 50 -3.57 20.42 10.46
C ILE A 50 -3.51 18.89 10.63
N ASN A 51 -3.89 18.39 11.81
CA ASN A 51 -3.94 16.94 12.06
C ASN A 51 -5.02 16.26 11.22
N ASP A 52 -6.19 16.88 11.02
CA ASP A 52 -7.23 16.35 10.13
C ASP A 52 -6.74 16.23 8.68
N PHE A 53 -6.15 17.31 8.13
CA PHE A 53 -5.55 17.29 6.79
C PHE A 53 -4.49 16.20 6.67
N PHE A 54 -3.60 16.14 7.66
CA PHE A 54 -2.52 15.15 7.66
C PHE A 54 -3.05 13.72 7.76
N ASN A 55 -3.97 13.42 8.66
CA ASN A 55 -4.50 12.07 8.86
C ASN A 55 -5.35 11.62 7.66
N ASN A 56 -6.13 12.53 7.08
CA ASN A 56 -7.00 12.24 5.94
C ASN A 56 -6.33 12.45 4.58
N LYS A 57 -4.99 12.65 4.55
CA LYS A 57 -4.18 12.83 3.33
C LYS A 57 -4.70 13.95 2.42
N LYS A 58 -5.30 15.00 3.02
CA LYS A 58 -5.85 16.14 2.29
C LYS A 58 -4.75 17.10 1.88
N THR A 59 -4.95 17.79 0.77
CA THR A 59 -4.17 18.94 0.32
C THR A 59 -5.14 20.06 -0.01
N GLY A 60 -4.88 21.27 0.48
CA GLY A 60 -5.75 22.42 0.28
C GLY A 60 -5.55 23.50 1.33
N ILE A 61 -6.47 24.47 1.34
CA ILE A 61 -6.47 25.58 2.30
C ILE A 61 -7.33 25.19 3.52
N ILE A 62 -6.83 25.49 4.72
CA ILE A 62 -7.64 25.37 5.94
C ILE A 62 -8.75 26.41 5.89
N GLU A 63 -9.97 26.00 6.16
CA GLU A 63 -11.14 26.85 6.13
C GLU A 63 -10.97 28.07 7.07
N ASN A 64 -11.36 29.25 6.59
CA ASN A 64 -11.20 30.54 7.30
C ASN A 64 -9.74 30.88 7.70
N SER A 65 -8.77 30.43 6.94
CA SER A 65 -7.35 30.74 7.15
C SER A 65 -6.61 30.99 5.85
N GLU A 66 -5.40 31.54 5.96
CA GLU A 66 -4.44 31.75 4.86
C GLU A 66 -3.42 30.58 4.79
N LEU A 67 -3.71 29.46 5.42
CA LEU A 67 -2.78 28.34 5.51
C LEU A 67 -3.11 27.29 4.43
N PHE A 68 -2.19 27.09 3.51
CA PHE A 68 -2.24 25.99 2.54
C PHE A 68 -1.42 24.82 3.06
N ILE A 69 -2.02 23.63 3.10
CA ILE A 69 -1.35 22.40 3.52
C ILE A 69 -1.21 21.48 2.32
N GLU A 70 0.01 20.98 2.11
CA GLU A 70 0.33 19.92 1.15
C GLU A 70 0.88 18.72 1.90
N THR A 71 0.15 17.58 1.87
CA THR A 71 0.53 16.37 2.60
C THR A 71 1.33 15.40 1.72
N PHE A 72 2.45 14.93 2.25
CA PHE A 72 3.30 13.92 1.62
C PHE A 72 3.27 12.64 2.42
N ARG A 73 2.96 11.55 1.77
CA ARG A 73 2.91 10.22 2.39
C ARG A 73 3.94 9.30 1.76
N LYS A 74 4.57 8.50 2.59
CA LYS A 74 5.38 7.39 2.10
C LYS A 74 4.53 6.46 1.24
N PRO A 75 5.11 5.85 0.20
CA PRO A 75 4.41 4.89 -0.60
C PRO A 75 3.86 3.73 0.24
N THR A 76 2.62 3.35 -0.01
CA THR A 76 2.03 2.16 0.61
C THR A 76 2.70 0.91 0.03
N LYS A 77 3.22 0.05 0.89
CA LYS A 77 3.89 -1.17 0.45
C LYS A 77 2.87 -2.21 -0.01
N VAL A 78 3.08 -2.72 -1.23
CA VAL A 78 2.26 -3.77 -1.84
C VAL A 78 3.13 -4.97 -2.14
N ILE A 79 2.81 -6.11 -1.56
CA ILE A 79 3.49 -7.37 -1.82
C ILE A 79 2.61 -8.21 -2.74
N VAL A 80 3.13 -8.50 -3.93
CA VAL A 80 2.48 -9.37 -4.91
C VAL A 80 3.13 -10.75 -4.85
N VAL A 81 2.36 -11.75 -4.46
CA VAL A 81 2.80 -13.15 -4.45
C VAL A 81 2.33 -13.81 -5.74
N GLY A 82 3.29 -14.08 -6.61
CA GLY A 82 3.06 -14.63 -7.95
C GLY A 82 3.50 -13.68 -9.07
N ALA A 83 4.56 -14.04 -9.77
CA ALA A 83 5.05 -13.35 -10.96
C ALA A 83 4.31 -13.82 -12.24
N VAL A 84 2.98 -13.85 -12.16
CA VAL A 84 2.09 -14.34 -13.24
C VAL A 84 1.79 -13.24 -14.27
N HIS A 85 1.03 -13.56 -15.30
CA HIS A 85 0.71 -12.60 -16.37
C HIS A 85 -0.11 -11.39 -15.86
N ILE A 86 -1.05 -11.63 -14.95
CA ILE A 86 -1.84 -10.55 -14.31
C ILE A 86 -0.93 -9.56 -13.59
N SER A 87 0.17 -10.02 -12.97
CA SER A 87 1.10 -9.17 -12.22
C SER A 87 1.80 -8.14 -13.10
N GLN A 88 2.02 -8.42 -14.39
CA GLN A 88 2.62 -7.45 -15.32
C GLN A 88 1.68 -6.26 -15.54
N TYR A 89 0.41 -6.52 -15.87
CA TYR A 89 -0.59 -5.46 -16.01
C TYR A 89 -0.84 -4.69 -14.70
N LEU A 90 -0.85 -5.42 -13.58
CA LEU A 90 -1.03 -4.81 -12.27
C LEU A 90 0.07 -3.79 -11.98
N ILE A 91 1.34 -4.11 -12.27
CA ILE A 91 2.47 -3.19 -12.10
C ILE A 91 2.33 -1.98 -13.02
N ASP A 92 1.96 -2.19 -14.29
CA ASP A 92 1.76 -1.10 -15.25
C ASP A 92 0.68 -0.11 -14.80
N TYR A 93 -0.39 -0.59 -14.17
CA TYR A 93 -1.43 0.29 -13.64
C TYR A 93 -1.03 0.99 -12.34
N ILE A 94 -0.25 0.34 -11.49
CA ILE A 94 0.14 0.86 -10.17
C ILE A 94 1.32 1.85 -10.25
N LYS A 95 2.20 1.76 -11.23
CA LYS A 95 3.46 2.53 -11.31
C LYS A 95 3.30 4.05 -11.14
N ASN A 96 2.16 4.60 -11.51
CA ASN A 96 1.84 6.03 -11.37
C ASN A 96 1.06 6.36 -10.08
N LEU A 97 0.84 5.37 -9.23
CA LEU A 97 0.20 5.52 -7.93
C LEU A 97 1.26 5.49 -6.83
N ASN A 98 0.91 6.01 -5.65
CA ASN A 98 1.86 6.07 -4.53
C ASN A 98 2.00 4.71 -3.82
N PHE A 99 2.50 3.69 -4.55
CA PHE A 99 2.75 2.34 -4.04
C PHE A 99 4.20 1.90 -4.27
N GLU A 100 4.77 1.22 -3.28
CA GLU A 100 6.04 0.50 -3.39
C GLU A 100 5.74 -0.99 -3.58
N ILE A 101 6.11 -1.56 -4.74
CA ILE A 101 5.77 -2.94 -5.10
C ILE A 101 6.98 -3.85 -4.89
N ASN A 102 6.73 -5.00 -4.26
CA ASN A 102 7.65 -6.13 -4.18
C ASN A 102 6.94 -7.38 -4.72
N ILE A 103 7.60 -8.14 -5.59
CA ILE A 103 7.09 -9.41 -6.11
C ILE A 103 7.81 -10.55 -5.42
N ILE A 104 7.05 -11.54 -4.94
CA ILE A 104 7.55 -12.80 -4.39
C ILE A 104 7.07 -13.93 -5.31
N ASP A 105 7.99 -14.74 -5.85
CA ASP A 105 7.65 -15.98 -6.53
C ASP A 105 8.87 -16.92 -6.50
N PRO A 106 8.78 -18.12 -5.92
CA PRO A 106 9.91 -19.07 -5.87
C PRO A 106 10.28 -19.64 -7.25
N ARG A 107 9.42 -19.46 -8.25
CA ARG A 107 9.63 -19.98 -9.60
C ARG A 107 10.43 -18.98 -10.44
N GLY A 108 11.75 -19.08 -10.40
CA GLY A 108 12.69 -18.12 -11.00
C GLY A 108 12.46 -17.79 -12.48
N TYR A 109 11.90 -18.74 -13.26
CA TYR A 109 11.53 -18.50 -14.66
C TYR A 109 10.48 -17.40 -14.81
N PHE A 110 9.48 -17.35 -13.92
CA PHE A 110 8.43 -16.34 -13.93
C PHE A 110 8.92 -15.02 -13.32
N ALA A 111 9.69 -15.08 -12.23
CA ALA A 111 10.15 -13.96 -11.43
C ALA A 111 11.51 -13.43 -11.94
N SER A 112 11.53 -12.92 -13.17
CA SER A 112 12.76 -12.40 -13.78
C SER A 112 12.75 -10.88 -13.90
N LYS A 113 13.94 -10.25 -13.76
CA LYS A 113 14.09 -8.80 -13.99
C LYS A 113 13.70 -8.37 -15.40
N LYS A 114 13.81 -9.26 -16.39
CA LYS A 114 13.37 -9.00 -17.77
C LYS A 114 11.86 -8.76 -17.85
N ARG A 115 11.06 -9.49 -17.04
CA ARG A 115 9.60 -9.33 -17.00
C ARG A 115 9.15 -8.21 -16.08
N PHE A 116 9.95 -7.89 -15.05
CA PHE A 116 9.65 -6.91 -14.01
C PHE A 116 10.85 -5.99 -13.74
N PRO A 117 11.25 -5.14 -14.71
CA PRO A 117 12.49 -4.35 -14.62
C PRO A 117 12.44 -3.28 -13.52
N GLU A 118 11.26 -2.75 -13.21
CA GLU A 118 11.07 -1.57 -12.35
C GLU A 118 10.73 -1.92 -10.90
N VAL A 119 10.58 -3.20 -10.57
CA VAL A 119 10.17 -3.63 -9.22
C VAL A 119 11.17 -4.59 -8.60
N LYS A 120 11.20 -4.63 -7.28
CA LYS A 120 12.00 -5.60 -6.54
C LYS A 120 11.36 -6.98 -6.67
N VAL A 121 12.10 -7.92 -7.25
CA VAL A 121 11.68 -9.32 -7.40
C VAL A 121 12.49 -10.20 -6.47
N ILE A 122 11.82 -11.03 -5.67
CA ILE A 122 12.41 -11.92 -4.67
C ILE A 122 12.08 -13.36 -5.06
N ASN A 123 13.08 -14.09 -5.56
CA ASN A 123 12.96 -15.49 -5.98
C ASN A 123 13.11 -16.45 -4.80
N LYS A 124 12.18 -16.37 -3.85
CA LYS A 124 12.14 -17.19 -2.65
C LYS A 124 10.73 -17.61 -2.32
N TRP A 125 10.61 -18.66 -1.51
CA TRP A 125 9.34 -19.01 -0.90
C TRP A 125 8.87 -17.88 0.03
N PRO A 126 7.55 -17.68 0.20
CA PRO A 126 7.04 -16.58 1.03
C PRO A 126 7.65 -16.51 2.43
N ASP A 127 7.81 -17.65 3.10
CA ASP A 127 8.38 -17.71 4.46
C ASP A 127 9.82 -17.17 4.55
N GLU A 128 10.60 -17.32 3.47
CA GLU A 128 11.94 -16.77 3.39
C GLU A 128 11.93 -15.32 2.92
N ALA A 129 11.08 -15.01 1.92
CA ALA A 129 11.00 -13.68 1.33
C ALA A 129 10.54 -12.62 2.35
N PHE A 130 9.61 -12.95 3.23
CA PHE A 130 9.14 -12.03 4.27
C PHE A 130 10.20 -11.69 5.33
N LYS A 131 11.29 -12.42 5.43
CA LYS A 131 12.42 -12.06 6.30
C LYS A 131 13.25 -10.91 5.72
N GLU A 132 13.14 -10.66 4.41
CA GLU A 132 13.90 -9.64 3.67
C GLU A 132 13.08 -8.36 3.40
N ILE A 133 11.81 -8.37 3.76
CA ILE A 133 10.90 -7.25 3.53
C ILE A 133 10.44 -6.73 4.88
N ASP A 134 10.72 -5.46 5.15
CA ASP A 134 10.10 -4.78 6.28
C ASP A 134 8.59 -4.62 6.03
N THR A 135 7.78 -5.22 6.89
CA THR A 135 6.31 -5.25 6.79
C THR A 135 5.65 -4.79 8.07
N ASN A 136 4.53 -4.13 7.94
CA ASN A 136 3.72 -3.65 9.06
C ASN A 136 2.22 -3.66 8.70
N GLU A 137 1.38 -3.16 9.59
CA GLU A 137 -0.07 -3.04 9.36
C GLU A 137 -0.45 -2.13 8.17
N SER A 138 0.49 -1.31 7.65
CA SER A 138 0.30 -0.49 6.44
C SER A 138 0.73 -1.21 5.16
N THR A 139 0.93 -2.52 5.20
CA THR A 139 1.30 -3.35 4.05
C THR A 139 0.07 -4.01 3.45
N ALA A 140 0.01 -4.10 2.11
CA ALA A 140 -0.99 -4.85 1.36
C ALA A 140 -0.40 -6.15 0.80
N LEU A 141 -1.20 -7.20 0.76
CA LEU A 141 -0.87 -8.47 0.10
C LEU A 141 -1.83 -8.78 -1.03
N ILE A 142 -1.29 -9.19 -2.18
CA ILE A 142 -2.02 -9.64 -3.36
C ILE A 142 -1.49 -11.03 -3.76
N ALA A 143 -2.26 -12.10 -3.51
CA ALA A 143 -1.89 -13.48 -3.84
C ALA A 143 -2.52 -13.91 -5.17
N LEU A 144 -1.69 -14.25 -6.16
CA LEU A 144 -2.10 -14.46 -7.55
C LEU A 144 -1.69 -15.83 -8.14
N THR A 145 -1.01 -16.70 -7.38
CA THR A 145 -0.45 -17.93 -7.98
C THR A 145 -1.47 -19.04 -8.23
N HIS A 146 -2.57 -19.04 -7.50
CA HIS A 146 -3.53 -20.18 -7.39
C HIS A 146 -2.92 -21.46 -6.78
N ASP A 147 -1.62 -21.47 -6.46
CA ASP A 147 -0.96 -22.60 -5.81
C ASP A 147 -1.05 -22.45 -4.29
N PRO A 148 -1.77 -23.33 -3.57
CA PRO A 148 -1.86 -23.27 -2.13
C PRO A 148 -0.51 -23.34 -1.41
N LYS A 149 0.50 -23.97 -2.02
CA LYS A 149 1.84 -24.07 -1.43
C LYS A 149 2.55 -22.72 -1.38
N ILE A 150 2.19 -21.80 -2.26
CA ILE A 150 2.75 -20.45 -2.33
C ILE A 150 1.79 -19.44 -1.68
N ASP A 151 0.50 -19.48 -2.04
CA ASP A 151 -0.47 -18.51 -1.57
C ASP A 151 -0.79 -18.65 -0.07
N ASP A 152 -0.98 -19.89 0.44
CA ASP A 152 -1.41 -20.09 1.83
C ASP A 152 -0.38 -19.59 2.87
N PRO A 153 0.94 -19.86 2.76
CA PRO A 153 1.94 -19.28 3.67
C PRO A 153 1.95 -17.76 3.66
N ALA A 154 1.81 -17.14 2.47
CA ALA A 154 1.76 -15.68 2.35
C ALA A 154 0.51 -15.09 3.03
N LEU A 155 -0.64 -15.70 2.82
CA LEU A 155 -1.90 -15.29 3.46
C LEU A 155 -1.84 -15.43 4.98
N GLN A 156 -1.30 -16.55 5.48
CA GLN A 156 -1.10 -16.78 6.91
C GLN A 156 -0.18 -15.72 7.54
N TYR A 157 0.89 -15.36 6.85
CA TYR A 157 1.79 -14.30 7.31
C TYR A 157 1.07 -12.95 7.38
N ALA A 158 0.35 -12.57 6.33
CA ALA A 158 -0.38 -11.31 6.25
C ALA A 158 -1.47 -11.20 7.33
N LEU A 159 -2.20 -12.28 7.60
CA LEU A 159 -3.20 -12.34 8.66
C LEU A 159 -2.57 -12.17 10.05
N LYS A 160 -1.44 -12.85 10.33
CA LYS A 160 -0.72 -12.71 11.60
C LYS A 160 -0.17 -11.29 11.82
N LYS A 161 0.28 -10.65 10.74
CA LYS A 161 0.83 -9.28 10.75
C LYS A 161 -0.23 -8.19 10.60
N LYS A 162 -1.52 -8.56 10.47
CA LYS A 162 -2.66 -7.66 10.34
C LYS A 162 -2.49 -6.65 9.20
N PHE A 163 -2.10 -7.14 8.02
CA PHE A 163 -2.01 -6.28 6.85
C PHE A 163 -3.36 -5.62 6.57
N PHE A 164 -3.36 -4.34 6.17
CA PHE A 164 -4.61 -3.61 5.97
C PHE A 164 -5.43 -4.09 4.78
N TYR A 165 -4.77 -4.72 3.81
CA TYR A 165 -5.41 -5.30 2.65
C TYR A 165 -4.80 -6.68 2.37
N ILE A 166 -5.65 -7.66 2.22
CA ILE A 166 -5.26 -9.03 1.87
C ILE A 166 -6.21 -9.49 0.77
N GLY A 167 -5.71 -9.62 -0.45
CA GLY A 167 -6.48 -10.08 -1.59
C GLY A 167 -5.96 -11.38 -2.16
N ALA A 168 -6.87 -12.26 -2.59
CA ALA A 168 -6.48 -13.54 -3.14
C ALA A 168 -7.28 -13.90 -4.39
N LEU A 169 -6.57 -14.18 -5.49
CA LEU A 169 -7.13 -14.55 -6.77
C LEU A 169 -7.81 -15.93 -6.68
N GLY A 170 -8.88 -16.12 -7.46
CA GLY A 170 -9.58 -17.39 -7.59
C GLY A 170 -11.08 -17.22 -7.71
N SER A 171 -11.77 -18.32 -8.04
CA SER A 171 -13.23 -18.37 -8.01
C SER A 171 -13.77 -18.42 -6.58
N LYS A 172 -15.07 -18.23 -6.38
CA LYS A 172 -15.74 -18.45 -5.08
C LYS A 172 -15.41 -19.84 -4.50
N ARG A 173 -15.50 -20.88 -5.32
CA ARG A 173 -15.16 -22.27 -4.92
C ARG A 173 -13.69 -22.40 -4.48
N THR A 174 -12.77 -21.69 -5.16
CA THR A 174 -11.35 -21.67 -4.77
C THR A 174 -11.17 -20.96 -3.43
N HIS A 175 -11.90 -19.88 -3.21
CA HIS A 175 -11.87 -19.16 -1.95
C HIS A 175 -12.42 -19.98 -0.78
N GLU A 176 -13.55 -20.67 -0.96
CA GLU A 176 -14.11 -21.60 0.05
C GLU A 176 -13.11 -22.67 0.48
N LYS A 177 -12.43 -23.30 -0.49
CA LYS A 177 -11.36 -24.28 -0.19
C LYS A 177 -10.19 -23.66 0.55
N ARG A 178 -9.82 -22.41 0.22
CA ARG A 178 -8.78 -21.63 0.92
C ARG A 178 -9.20 -21.37 2.37
N CYS A 179 -10.42 -20.90 2.61
CA CYS A 179 -10.97 -20.68 3.94
C CYS A 179 -10.91 -21.96 4.79
N ALA A 180 -11.28 -23.10 4.23
CA ALA A 180 -11.22 -24.40 4.93
C ALA A 180 -9.79 -24.79 5.32
N ARG A 181 -8.76 -24.49 4.48
CA ARG A 181 -7.35 -24.75 4.82
C ARG A 181 -6.85 -23.80 5.89
N LEU A 182 -7.22 -22.52 5.84
CA LEU A 182 -6.84 -21.52 6.85
C LEU A 182 -7.48 -21.83 8.21
N LYS A 183 -8.74 -22.28 8.24
CA LYS A 183 -9.39 -22.79 9.47
C LYS A 183 -8.61 -23.96 10.08
N LYS A 184 -8.21 -24.94 9.26
CA LYS A 184 -7.36 -26.05 9.71
C LYS A 184 -6.00 -25.61 10.24
N ALA A 185 -5.48 -24.48 9.73
CA ALA A 185 -4.24 -23.86 10.21
C ALA A 185 -4.43 -22.99 11.47
N GLY A 186 -5.64 -22.93 12.05
CA GLY A 186 -5.94 -22.26 13.32
C GLY A 186 -6.38 -20.80 13.22
N PHE A 187 -6.71 -20.30 12.04
CA PHE A 187 -7.25 -18.94 11.88
C PHE A 187 -8.76 -18.91 12.15
N SER A 188 -9.22 -17.86 12.84
CA SER A 188 -10.64 -17.66 13.12
C SER A 188 -11.41 -17.17 11.88
N ASP A 189 -12.73 -17.27 11.92
CA ASP A 189 -13.59 -16.76 10.84
C ASP A 189 -13.44 -15.25 10.64
N GLU A 190 -13.29 -14.49 11.72
CA GLU A 190 -13.07 -13.04 11.66
C GLU A 190 -11.78 -12.72 10.93
N GLN A 191 -10.70 -13.44 11.21
CA GLN A 191 -9.42 -13.26 10.49
C GLN A 191 -9.54 -13.63 9.02
N ILE A 192 -10.17 -14.75 8.69
CA ILE A 192 -10.34 -15.23 7.32
C ILE A 192 -11.20 -14.28 6.50
N ASN A 193 -12.22 -13.67 7.11
CA ASN A 193 -13.09 -12.68 6.46
C ASN A 193 -12.38 -11.37 6.07
N LEU A 194 -11.17 -11.11 6.59
CA LEU A 194 -10.33 -10.00 6.11
C LEU A 194 -9.77 -10.24 4.71
N ILE A 195 -9.84 -11.48 4.20
CA ILE A 195 -9.33 -11.80 2.87
C ILE A 195 -10.39 -11.47 1.81
N HIS A 196 -10.08 -10.54 0.93
CA HIS A 196 -10.85 -10.28 -0.28
C HIS A 196 -10.69 -11.43 -1.26
N GLY A 197 -11.64 -12.33 -1.30
CA GLY A 197 -11.66 -13.51 -2.17
C GLY A 197 -13.05 -13.78 -2.73
N PRO A 198 -13.25 -13.74 -4.03
CA PRO A 198 -12.33 -13.35 -5.12
C PRO A 198 -11.84 -11.91 -5.00
N ILE A 199 -10.54 -11.69 -5.28
CA ILE A 199 -9.91 -10.35 -5.29
C ILE A 199 -10.49 -9.47 -6.39
N GLY A 200 -10.57 -8.17 -6.14
CA GLY A 200 -10.99 -7.16 -7.09
C GLY A 200 -12.47 -6.77 -6.98
N ILE A 201 -12.81 -5.60 -7.51
CA ILE A 201 -14.19 -5.15 -7.64
C ILE A 201 -14.84 -5.74 -8.90
N LYS A 202 -16.16 -5.86 -8.90
CA LYS A 202 -16.89 -6.43 -10.05
C LYS A 202 -16.98 -5.41 -11.18
N ILE A 203 -16.14 -5.54 -12.20
CA ILE A 203 -16.18 -4.72 -13.42
C ILE A 203 -16.65 -5.50 -14.66
N GLY A 204 -16.92 -6.80 -14.52
CA GLY A 204 -17.40 -7.66 -15.61
C GLY A 204 -16.30 -8.21 -16.53
N GLY A 205 -15.05 -7.77 -16.41
CA GLY A 205 -13.93 -8.19 -17.22
C GLY A 205 -13.41 -9.60 -16.87
N LYS A 206 -12.79 -10.27 -17.85
CA LYS A 206 -12.24 -11.62 -17.70
C LYS A 206 -10.80 -11.75 -18.20
N SER A 207 -10.31 -10.77 -18.97
CA SER A 207 -8.92 -10.74 -19.44
C SER A 207 -7.96 -10.45 -18.27
N ALA A 208 -6.68 -10.81 -18.43
CA ALA A 208 -5.68 -10.56 -17.40
C ALA A 208 -5.52 -9.06 -17.07
N SER A 209 -5.63 -8.19 -18.07
CA SER A 209 -5.60 -6.73 -17.90
C SER A 209 -6.81 -6.21 -17.12
N GLU A 210 -8.01 -6.67 -17.45
CA GLU A 210 -9.24 -6.26 -16.75
C GLU A 210 -9.25 -6.76 -15.29
N ILE A 211 -8.78 -7.99 -15.05
CA ILE A 211 -8.62 -8.52 -13.69
C ILE A 211 -7.62 -7.65 -12.91
N ALA A 212 -6.47 -7.30 -13.51
CA ALA A 212 -5.49 -6.41 -12.88
C ALA A 212 -6.09 -5.04 -12.56
N LEU A 213 -6.85 -4.44 -13.48
CA LEU A 213 -7.56 -3.17 -13.26
C LEU A 213 -8.54 -3.28 -12.09
N SER A 214 -9.32 -4.34 -12.03
CA SER A 214 -10.26 -4.63 -10.93
C SER A 214 -9.56 -4.71 -9.57
N ILE A 215 -8.39 -5.37 -9.51
CA ILE A 215 -7.57 -5.49 -8.30
C ILE A 215 -7.04 -4.12 -7.88
N VAL A 216 -6.46 -3.36 -8.81
CA VAL A 216 -5.92 -2.02 -8.52
C VAL A 216 -7.02 -1.08 -8.03
N SER A 217 -8.19 -1.10 -8.67
CA SER A 217 -9.34 -0.31 -8.24
C SER A 217 -9.78 -0.64 -6.81
N GLN A 218 -9.83 -1.92 -6.43
CA GLN A 218 -10.13 -2.33 -5.07
C GLN A 218 -9.07 -1.86 -4.08
N LEU A 219 -7.78 -2.01 -4.42
CA LEU A 219 -6.67 -1.58 -3.59
C LEU A 219 -6.72 -0.08 -3.33
N VAL A 220 -6.94 0.73 -4.38
CA VAL A 220 -7.07 2.20 -4.28
C VAL A 220 -8.26 2.58 -3.41
N LEU A 221 -9.42 1.96 -3.64
CA LEU A 221 -10.63 2.20 -2.84
C LEU A 221 -10.39 1.99 -1.35
N ILE A 222 -9.78 0.84 -0.98
CA ILE A 222 -9.52 0.51 0.42
C ILE A 222 -8.43 1.39 1.00
N THR A 223 -7.40 1.74 0.22
CA THR A 223 -6.32 2.62 0.68
C THR A 223 -6.81 4.03 1.01
N ASN A 224 -7.80 4.53 0.27
CA ASN A 224 -8.34 5.90 0.47
C ASN A 224 -9.42 5.97 1.56
N ASN A 225 -10.03 4.83 1.91
CA ASN A 225 -11.04 4.73 2.97
C ASN A 225 -10.47 4.28 4.33
N ARG A 226 -9.16 4.38 4.51
CA ARG A 226 -8.39 3.92 5.66
C ARG A 226 -8.19 5.04 6.69
#